data_709acd94e013ce57aba2aac26688823f
#
_entry.id   709acd94e013ce57aba2aac26688823f
#
_cell.length_a   1.000
_cell.length_b   1.000
_cell.length_c   1.000
_cell.angle_alpha   90.00
_cell.angle_beta   90.00
_cell.angle_gamma   90.00
#
_symmetry.space_group_name_H-M   'P 1'
#
loop_
_entity.id
_entity.type
_entity.pdbx_description
1 polymer ?
#
loop_
_entity_poly.entity_id
_entity_poly.type
_entity_poly.pdbx_seq_one_letter_code
_entity_poly.pdbx_strand_id
1 'polypeptide(L)'
;MAKMNGAQMVVKSLEAEGVDTIFGLPGGTVIHLYDAIYDSKINHVLMRHEQAASHAADGYARVSGKPGVCIATSGPGATNLVTGIATANLDSVPMVA
;
A
#
# COMPACT_ATOMS: atom_id res chain seq x y z
N MET A 1 0.00 4.73 28.37
CA MET A 1 0.15 4.97 26.93
C MET A 1 0.73 3.71 26.26
N ALA A 2 0.06 3.17 25.29
CA ALA A 2 0.56 2.01 24.58
C ALA A 2 1.79 2.39 23.75
N LYS A 3 2.82 1.54 23.81
CA LYS A 3 3.99 1.69 22.94
C LYS A 3 3.72 1.02 21.60
N MET A 4 4.04 1.71 20.51
CA MET A 4 3.95 1.19 19.15
C MET A 4 5.29 1.33 18.44
N ASN A 5 5.66 0.35 17.64
CA ASN A 5 6.77 0.50 16.72
C ASN A 5 6.34 1.26 15.45
N GLY A 6 7.32 1.65 14.62
CA GLY A 6 7.03 2.42 13.40
C GLY A 6 6.08 1.71 12.42
N ALA A 7 6.18 0.40 12.28
CA ALA A 7 5.30 -0.37 11.42
C ALA A 7 3.84 -0.33 11.90
N GLN A 8 3.64 -0.48 13.22
CA GLN A 8 2.32 -0.35 13.83
C GLN A 8 1.76 1.06 13.66
N MET A 9 2.61 2.09 13.76
CA MET A 9 2.20 3.48 13.53
C MET A 9 1.70 3.70 12.10
N VAL A 10 2.40 3.14 11.11
CA VAL A 10 1.95 3.21 9.70
C VAL A 10 0.57 2.57 9.55
N VAL A 11 0.39 1.35 10.04
CA VAL A 11 -0.89 0.64 9.93
C VAL A 11 -2.01 1.40 10.63
N LYS A 12 -1.77 1.89 11.84
CA LYS A 12 -2.76 2.69 12.59
C LYS A 12 -3.10 4.00 11.90
N SER A 13 -2.14 4.63 11.25
CA SER A 13 -2.40 5.84 10.46
C SER A 13 -3.29 5.53 9.25
N LEU A 14 -3.03 4.44 8.54
CA LEU A 14 -3.88 4.01 7.43
C LEU A 14 -5.31 3.70 7.91
N GLU A 15 -5.45 3.00 9.03
CA GLU A 15 -6.76 2.71 9.63
C GLU A 15 -7.50 4.01 9.99
N ALA A 16 -6.80 4.98 10.60
CA ALA A 16 -7.38 6.26 10.99
C ALA A 16 -7.85 7.09 9.79
N GLU A 17 -7.18 6.96 8.64
CA GLU A 17 -7.57 7.60 7.37
C GLU A 17 -8.68 6.82 6.62
N GLY A 18 -9.18 5.74 7.20
CA GLY A 18 -10.27 4.96 6.61
C GLY A 18 -9.84 4.02 5.48
N VAL A 19 -8.56 3.68 5.42
CA VAL A 19 -8.04 2.70 4.44
C VAL A 19 -8.56 1.31 4.83
N ASP A 20 -9.24 0.65 3.93
CA ASP A 20 -9.80 -0.68 4.14
C ASP A 20 -9.09 -1.76 3.30
N THR A 21 -8.38 -1.38 2.26
CA THR A 21 -7.73 -2.30 1.33
C THR A 21 -6.38 -1.77 0.89
N ILE A 22 -5.38 -2.63 0.88
CA ILE A 22 -4.04 -2.34 0.36
C ILE A 22 -3.60 -3.45 -0.59
N PHE A 23 -2.78 -3.10 -1.55
CA PHE A 23 -2.25 -4.01 -2.56
C PHE A 23 -0.74 -4.08 -2.41
N GLY A 24 -0.16 -5.27 -2.45
CA GLY A 24 1.28 -5.35 -2.29
C GLY A 24 1.87 -6.73 -2.48
N LEU A 25 3.19 -6.76 -2.45
CA LEU A 25 3.99 -7.97 -2.48
C LEU A 25 5.04 -7.88 -1.37
N PRO A 26 5.06 -8.84 -0.41
CA PRO A 26 6.02 -8.84 0.67
C PRO A 26 7.46 -8.93 0.20
N GLY A 27 8.36 -8.33 0.96
CA GLY A 27 9.80 -8.38 0.74
C GLY A 27 10.56 -8.00 1.99
N GLY A 28 11.88 -8.10 1.95
CA GLY A 28 12.73 -8.04 3.14
C GLY A 28 12.60 -6.80 3.99
N THR A 29 12.47 -5.61 3.39
CA THR A 29 12.42 -4.35 4.17
C THR A 29 11.06 -4.02 4.74
N VAL A 30 10.01 -4.75 4.35
CA VAL A 30 8.64 -4.53 4.83
C VAL A 30 8.11 -5.68 5.69
N ILE A 31 8.98 -6.56 6.20
CA ILE A 31 8.58 -7.68 7.04
C ILE A 31 7.82 -7.20 8.28
N HIS A 32 8.35 -6.19 8.98
CA HIS A 32 7.69 -5.66 10.19
C HIS A 32 6.36 -4.98 9.86
N LEU A 33 6.26 -4.35 8.69
CA LEU A 33 5.02 -3.75 8.24
C LEU A 33 3.96 -4.82 7.96
N TYR A 34 4.33 -5.90 7.28
CA TYR A 34 3.44 -7.03 7.03
C TYR A 34 3.01 -7.75 8.31
N ASP A 35 3.90 -7.86 9.29
CA ASP A 35 3.55 -8.37 10.61
C ASP A 35 2.45 -7.53 11.28
N ALA A 36 2.59 -6.20 11.22
CA ALA A 36 1.57 -5.29 11.74
C ALA A 36 0.24 -5.36 10.96
N ILE A 37 0.31 -5.53 9.64
CA ILE A 37 -0.88 -5.70 8.79
C ILE A 37 -1.64 -6.97 9.15
N TYR A 38 -0.95 -8.04 9.51
CA TYR A 38 -1.56 -9.31 9.88
C TYR A 38 -2.56 -9.16 11.03
N ASP A 39 -2.27 -8.29 11.98
CA ASP A 39 -3.15 -8.02 13.13
C ASP A 39 -4.17 -6.90 12.88
N SER A 40 -4.18 -6.35 11.67
CA SER A 40 -5.07 -5.25 11.28
C SER A 40 -6.36 -5.76 10.65
N LYS A 41 -7.38 -4.90 10.62
CA LYS A 41 -8.62 -5.13 9.87
C LYS A 41 -8.50 -4.77 8.39
N ILE A 42 -7.38 -4.16 7.98
CA ILE A 42 -7.16 -3.81 6.58
C ILE A 42 -7.03 -5.09 5.76
N ASN A 43 -7.79 -5.17 4.69
CA ASN A 43 -7.69 -6.26 3.73
C ASN A 43 -6.44 -6.09 2.87
N HIS A 44 -5.55 -7.06 2.90
CA HIS A 44 -4.36 -7.09 2.04
C HIS A 44 -4.60 -7.99 0.84
N VAL A 45 -4.49 -7.42 -0.36
CA VAL A 45 -4.57 -8.16 -1.62
C VAL A 45 -3.14 -8.46 -2.09
N LEU A 46 -2.78 -9.73 -2.03
CA LEU A 46 -1.46 -10.17 -2.48
C LEU A 46 -1.35 -10.11 -4.00
N MET A 47 -0.39 -9.33 -4.47
CA MET A 47 -0.08 -9.21 -5.89
C MET A 47 1.15 -10.06 -6.23
N ARG A 48 1.27 -10.43 -7.48
CA ARG A 48 2.41 -11.22 -7.98
C ARG A 48 3.53 -10.37 -8.57
N HIS A 49 3.28 -9.08 -8.72
CA HIS A 49 4.24 -8.10 -9.22
C HIS A 49 3.85 -6.72 -8.67
N GLU A 50 4.81 -5.92 -8.29
CA GLU A 50 4.56 -4.61 -7.68
C GLU A 50 3.91 -3.64 -8.67
N GLN A 51 4.23 -3.76 -9.95
CA GLN A 51 3.55 -2.97 -10.98
C GLN A 51 2.04 -3.22 -10.96
N ALA A 52 1.63 -4.49 -10.82
CA ALA A 52 0.23 -4.84 -10.68
C ALA A 52 -0.37 -4.25 -9.40
N ALA A 53 0.39 -4.18 -8.31
CA ALA A 53 -0.06 -3.55 -7.06
C ALA A 53 -0.35 -2.06 -7.26
N SER A 54 0.53 -1.33 -7.93
CA SER A 54 0.31 0.10 -8.21
C SER A 54 -0.87 0.33 -9.16
N HIS A 55 -1.04 -0.49 -10.19
CA HIS A 55 -2.21 -0.40 -11.06
C HIS A 55 -3.51 -0.79 -10.35
N ALA A 56 -3.47 -1.77 -9.47
CA ALA A 56 -4.64 -2.13 -8.66
C ALA A 56 -5.04 -0.99 -7.72
N ALA A 57 -4.07 -0.33 -7.07
CA ALA A 57 -4.33 0.83 -6.23
C ALA A 57 -4.92 2.00 -7.04
N ASP A 58 -4.40 2.25 -8.25
CA ASP A 58 -4.94 3.25 -9.18
C ASP A 58 -6.41 2.94 -9.51
N GLY A 59 -6.69 1.71 -9.94
CA GLY A 59 -8.05 1.29 -10.28
C GLY A 59 -9.00 1.36 -9.09
N TYR A 60 -8.55 0.96 -7.92
CA TYR A 60 -9.31 1.07 -6.67
C TYR A 60 -9.68 2.52 -6.35
N ALA A 61 -8.73 3.44 -6.49
CA ALA A 61 -8.99 4.85 -6.24
C ALA A 61 -10.01 5.44 -7.20
N ARG A 62 -9.95 5.07 -8.48
CA ARG A 62 -10.89 5.52 -9.51
C ARG A 62 -12.32 5.08 -9.20
N VAL A 63 -12.49 3.85 -8.73
CA VAL A 63 -13.81 3.25 -8.49
C VAL A 63 -14.38 3.63 -7.12
N SER A 64 -13.55 3.65 -6.09
CA SER A 64 -14.00 3.87 -4.71
C SER A 64 -14.15 5.34 -4.34
N GLY A 65 -13.45 6.24 -5.04
CA GLY A 65 -13.33 7.64 -4.65
C GLY A 65 -12.42 7.87 -3.44
N LYS A 66 -11.67 6.85 -3.01
CA LYS A 66 -10.71 6.92 -1.91
C LYS A 66 -9.28 6.79 -2.47
N PRO A 67 -8.25 7.28 -1.74
CA PRO A 67 -6.88 7.00 -2.13
C PRO A 67 -6.60 5.49 -2.20
N GLY A 68 -5.96 5.06 -3.28
CA GLY A 68 -5.45 3.70 -3.39
C GLY A 68 -4.13 3.55 -2.67
N VAL A 69 -3.90 2.44 -2.00
CA VAL A 69 -2.67 2.20 -1.23
C VAL A 69 -1.97 0.96 -1.75
N CYS A 70 -0.69 1.09 -2.05
CA CYS A 70 0.15 -0.05 -2.42
C CYS A 70 1.45 -0.07 -1.60
N ILE A 71 1.97 -1.27 -1.39
CA ILE A 71 3.18 -1.51 -0.60
C ILE A 71 4.16 -2.35 -1.41
N ALA A 72 5.42 -1.96 -1.40
CA ALA A 72 6.51 -2.73 -1.98
C ALA A 72 7.76 -2.66 -1.10
N THR A 73 8.62 -3.65 -1.23
CA THR A 73 9.94 -3.61 -0.61
C THR A 73 10.86 -2.63 -1.34
N SER A 74 11.94 -2.23 -0.70
CA SER A 74 12.96 -1.35 -1.31
C SER A 74 13.63 -2.00 -2.52
N GLY A 75 14.36 -1.21 -3.29
CA GLY A 75 15.12 -1.66 -4.47
C GLY A 75 14.19 -1.98 -5.64
N PRO A 76 14.33 -3.17 -6.25
CA PRO A 76 13.53 -3.52 -7.43
C PRO A 76 12.03 -3.59 -7.15
N GLY A 77 11.63 -3.88 -5.91
CA GLY A 77 10.22 -3.79 -5.51
C GLY A 77 9.68 -2.38 -5.68
N ALA A 78 10.36 -1.39 -5.12
CA ALA A 78 9.97 0.02 -5.24
C ALA A 78 10.03 0.52 -6.69
N THR A 79 11.06 0.16 -7.45
CA THR A 79 11.17 0.58 -8.85
C THR A 79 10.10 -0.01 -9.74
N ASN A 80 9.55 -1.16 -9.40
CA ASN A 80 8.43 -1.76 -10.10
C ASN A 80 7.09 -1.02 -9.90
N LEU A 81 7.00 -0.09 -8.96
CA LEU A 81 5.82 0.74 -8.77
C LEU A 81 5.76 1.93 -9.75
N VAL A 82 6.85 2.27 -10.41
CA VAL A 82 7.02 3.54 -11.14
C VAL A 82 5.94 3.72 -12.22
N THR A 83 5.65 2.70 -13.01
CA THR A 83 4.66 2.81 -14.10
C THR A 83 3.27 3.17 -13.55
N GLY A 84 2.82 2.48 -12.51
CA GLY A 84 1.51 2.77 -11.90
C GLY A 84 1.46 4.13 -11.22
N ILE A 85 2.53 4.54 -10.55
CA ILE A 85 2.65 5.87 -9.94
C ILE A 85 2.61 6.96 -11.02
N ALA A 86 3.34 6.76 -12.12
CA ALA A 86 3.34 7.70 -13.24
C ALA A 86 1.93 7.84 -13.84
N THR A 87 1.22 6.74 -14.04
CA THR A 87 -0.17 6.73 -14.52
C THR A 87 -1.08 7.51 -13.57
N ALA A 88 -1.01 7.22 -12.27
CA ALA A 88 -1.81 7.92 -11.27
C ALA A 88 -1.51 9.42 -11.23
N ASN A 89 -0.23 9.80 -11.34
CA ASN A 89 0.18 11.19 -11.36
C ASN A 89 -0.36 11.94 -12.58
N LEU A 90 -0.27 11.33 -13.77
CA LEU A 90 -0.77 11.95 -15.01
C LEU A 90 -2.28 12.14 -15.00
N ASP A 91 -3.01 11.21 -14.44
CA ASP A 91 -4.47 11.21 -14.40
C ASP A 91 -5.05 11.83 -13.13
N SER A 92 -4.19 12.37 -12.24
CA SER A 92 -4.60 12.95 -10.95
C SER A 92 -5.37 11.97 -10.06
N VAL A 93 -4.97 10.70 -10.07
CA VAL A 93 -5.55 9.66 -9.22
C VAL A 93 -4.85 9.65 -7.86
N PRO A 94 -5.58 9.75 -6.74
CA PRO A 94 -4.94 9.75 -5.42
C PRO A 94 -4.38 8.37 -5.08
N MET A 95 -3.09 8.32 -4.79
CA MET A 95 -2.38 7.09 -4.44
C MET A 95 -1.35 7.34 -3.34
N VAL A 96 -1.22 6.38 -2.43
CA VAL A 96 -0.16 6.30 -1.43
C VAL A 96 0.67 5.04 -1.71
N ALA A 97 1.99 5.19 -1.83
CA ALA A 97 2.91 4.09 -2.09
C ALA A 97 4.02 4.07 -1.04
#